data_56773c8dbe86bb1ece1488f233d6313a
#
_entry.id   56773c8dbe86bb1ece1488f233d6313a
#
_cell.length_a   1.000
_cell.length_b   1.000
_cell.length_c   1.000
_cell.angle_alpha   90.00
_cell.angle_beta   90.00
_cell.angle_gamma   90.00
#
_symmetry.space_group_name_H-M   'P 1'
#
loop_
_entity.id
_entity.type
_entity.pdbx_description
1 polymer ?
#
loop_
_entity_poly.entity_id
_entity_poly.type
_entity_poly.pdbx_seq_one_letter_code
_entity_poly.pdbx_strand_id
1 'polypeptide(L)'
;MFDQLTGNARVKAVLKRMLVSGRLPGALLFTGEEGIGKKLFALEVARALNCRSPKDHEACGVCPSCVRIAKLNYPQREDAEEWTQIIWTDHPDVGLVVAPKRVLRVEQMRQMEKEANFRPFEGKARVFLIDEADKLNDASANALLKVLEEPPKTSHLILITARPAMLLPTILSRCQMIRFSPLTPDEIESHLVKTEKVDTKTARLRARAAGGSMGRALSGDLVTFTSQRKAMLKVLNALAISDDRAQLLRSAEQLTEAQYKEEFEERLDVLETLVRDAWMLSLGVQSNQVVNEDLLSELNEISKNIDPSRAADWILQIEDLREQLIVNVNRRVTTDALFLVMAGDVPALKRPKIR
;
A
#
# COMPACT_ATOMS: atom_id res chain seq x y z
N MET A 1 5.38 20.84 8.22
CA MET A 1 4.08 20.30 7.77
C MET A 1 3.98 18.79 7.97
N PHE A 2 5.10 18.03 7.99
CA PHE A 2 5.04 16.59 8.33
C PHE A 2 4.36 16.33 9.68
N ASP A 3 4.47 17.23 10.65
CA ASP A 3 3.85 17.06 11.96
C ASP A 3 2.30 17.05 11.93
N GLN A 4 1.71 17.56 10.86
CA GLN A 4 0.25 17.48 10.63
C GLN A 4 -0.21 16.13 10.10
N LEU A 5 0.70 15.32 9.56
CA LEU A 5 0.40 13.97 9.14
C LEU A 5 0.36 13.05 10.35
N THR A 6 -0.58 12.13 10.38
CA THR A 6 -0.75 11.21 11.51
C THR A 6 0.29 10.09 11.46
N GLY A 7 0.83 9.72 12.62
CA GLY A 7 1.73 8.58 12.81
C GLY A 7 3.08 8.66 12.09
N ASN A 8 3.73 7.50 11.99
CA ASN A 8 5.00 7.30 11.27
C ASN A 8 6.12 8.29 11.64
N ALA A 9 6.34 8.54 12.94
CA ALA A 9 7.31 9.51 13.46
C ALA A 9 8.74 9.27 12.92
N ARG A 10 9.15 8.00 12.78
CA ARG A 10 10.46 7.64 12.21
C ARG A 10 10.59 8.09 10.76
N VAL A 11 9.55 7.89 9.95
CA VAL A 11 9.52 8.32 8.53
C VAL A 11 9.62 9.83 8.45
N LYS A 12 8.86 10.57 9.27
CA LYS A 12 8.95 12.04 9.35
C LYS A 12 10.37 12.50 9.63
N ALA A 13 11.03 11.91 10.64
CA ALA A 13 12.40 12.27 11.01
C ALA A 13 13.40 12.00 9.88
N VAL A 14 13.23 10.88 9.15
CA VAL A 14 14.09 10.54 8.00
C VAL A 14 13.90 11.53 6.86
N LEU A 15 12.65 11.80 6.46
CA LEU A 15 12.34 12.73 5.37
C LEU A 15 12.78 14.16 5.70
N LYS A 16 12.54 14.64 6.93
CA LYS A 16 13.04 15.95 7.39
C LYS A 16 14.55 16.04 7.28
N ARG A 17 15.28 15.01 7.74
CA ARG A 17 16.76 14.98 7.64
C ARG A 17 17.25 15.03 6.20
N MET A 18 16.61 14.29 5.27
CA MET A 18 16.96 14.34 3.84
C MET A 18 16.74 15.73 3.24
N LEU A 19 15.63 16.39 3.57
CA LEU A 19 15.33 17.75 3.11
C LEU A 19 16.32 18.78 3.67
N VAL A 20 16.59 18.72 4.98
CA VAL A 20 17.56 19.62 5.64
C VAL A 20 18.98 19.48 5.06
N SER A 21 19.40 18.24 4.80
CA SER A 21 20.73 17.99 4.22
C SER A 21 20.84 18.32 2.73
N GLY A 22 19.72 18.60 2.05
CA GLY A 22 19.66 18.75 0.60
C GLY A 22 20.05 17.48 -0.19
N ARG A 23 20.03 16.31 0.47
CA ARG A 23 20.42 15.02 -0.09
C ARG A 23 19.23 14.10 -0.27
N LEU A 24 18.17 14.61 -0.91
CA LEU A 24 17.06 13.76 -1.29
C LEU A 24 17.47 12.90 -2.49
N PRO A 25 17.34 11.55 -2.42
CA PRO A 25 17.62 10.68 -3.55
C PRO A 25 16.75 11.02 -4.76
N GLY A 26 17.26 10.72 -5.98
CA GLY A 26 16.47 10.85 -7.20
C GLY A 26 15.27 9.91 -7.23
N ALA A 27 15.35 8.77 -6.54
CA ALA A 27 14.24 7.82 -6.43
C ALA A 27 14.02 7.35 -4.99
N LEU A 28 12.79 7.50 -4.50
CA LEU A 28 12.31 6.98 -3.22
C LEU A 28 11.28 5.87 -3.47
N LEU A 29 11.27 4.87 -2.60
CA LEU A 29 10.24 3.82 -2.60
C LEU A 29 9.55 3.81 -1.23
N PHE A 30 8.28 4.24 -1.20
CA PHE A 30 7.44 4.23 -0.01
C PHE A 30 6.69 2.90 0.07
N THR A 31 6.99 2.11 1.08
CA THR A 31 6.39 0.78 1.29
C THR A 31 5.59 0.73 2.58
N GLY A 32 4.57 -0.10 2.62
CA GLY A 32 3.69 -0.31 3.78
C GLY A 32 2.24 -0.50 3.35
N GLU A 33 1.38 -0.89 4.26
CA GLU A 33 -0.01 -1.23 3.97
C GLU A 33 -0.79 -0.11 3.28
N GLU A 34 -1.89 -0.47 2.64
CA GLU A 34 -2.75 0.48 1.96
C GLU A 34 -3.47 1.40 2.95
N GLY A 35 -3.69 2.65 2.55
CA GLY A 35 -4.42 3.64 3.37
C GLY A 35 -3.69 4.20 4.58
N ILE A 36 -2.40 3.88 4.81
CA ILE A 36 -1.60 4.42 5.94
C ILE A 36 -1.02 5.83 5.68
N GLY A 37 -1.36 6.46 4.56
CA GLY A 37 -0.99 7.85 4.26
C GLY A 37 0.24 8.04 3.38
N LYS A 38 0.87 7.00 2.80
CA LYS A 38 2.09 7.10 1.96
C LYS A 38 2.01 8.22 0.92
N LYS A 39 0.88 8.33 0.21
CA LYS A 39 0.66 9.35 -0.81
C LYS A 39 0.68 10.78 -0.23
N LEU A 40 0.11 10.98 0.95
CA LEU A 40 0.15 12.28 1.64
C LEU A 40 1.57 12.69 2.00
N PHE A 41 2.39 11.75 2.46
CA PHE A 41 3.81 12.00 2.71
C PHE A 41 4.57 12.33 1.41
N ALA A 42 4.28 11.65 0.31
CA ALA A 42 4.88 11.94 -1.00
C ALA A 42 4.53 13.35 -1.49
N LEU A 43 3.27 13.75 -1.37
CA LEU A 43 2.82 15.11 -1.67
C LEU A 43 3.49 16.15 -0.76
N GLU A 44 3.70 15.81 0.51
CA GLU A 44 4.38 16.73 1.44
C GLU A 44 5.87 16.90 1.09
N VAL A 45 6.54 15.85 0.62
CA VAL A 45 7.90 15.96 0.05
C VAL A 45 7.89 16.87 -1.18
N ALA A 46 6.95 16.68 -2.11
CA ALA A 46 6.81 17.52 -3.29
C ALA A 46 6.57 19.00 -2.93
N ARG A 47 5.74 19.25 -1.91
CA ARG A 47 5.48 20.60 -1.37
C ARG A 47 6.74 21.20 -0.75
N ALA A 48 7.50 20.43 0.05
CA ALA A 48 8.72 20.92 0.68
C ALA A 48 9.78 21.35 -0.36
N LEU A 49 9.94 20.54 -1.41
CA LEU A 49 10.88 20.83 -2.51
C LEU A 49 10.51 22.10 -3.28
N ASN A 50 9.22 22.35 -3.52
CA ASN A 50 8.72 23.44 -4.35
C ASN A 50 8.15 24.63 -3.56
N CYS A 51 8.30 24.62 -2.24
CA CYS A 51 7.82 25.70 -1.40
C CYS A 51 8.57 27.01 -1.66
N ARG A 52 7.83 28.12 -1.86
CA ARG A 52 8.41 29.45 -2.05
C ARG A 52 8.95 30.05 -0.76
N SER A 53 8.38 29.66 0.39
CA SER A 53 8.74 30.16 1.71
C SER A 53 8.85 29.02 2.73
N PRO A 54 9.84 28.09 2.54
CA PRO A 54 9.99 26.95 3.44
C PRO A 54 10.37 27.43 4.85
N LYS A 55 9.84 26.75 5.88
CA LYS A 55 10.24 26.92 7.27
C LYS A 55 10.96 25.65 7.70
N ASP A 56 12.17 25.78 8.20
CA ASP A 56 13.00 24.63 8.61
C ASP A 56 13.08 23.51 7.55
N HIS A 57 13.18 23.91 6.28
CA HIS A 57 13.16 23.03 5.10
C HIS A 57 11.84 22.26 4.87
N GLU A 58 10.79 22.55 5.65
CA GLU A 58 9.45 22.02 5.42
C GLU A 58 8.58 23.02 4.63
N ALA A 59 7.53 22.48 3.99
CA ALA A 59 6.55 23.30 3.27
C ALA A 59 5.84 24.26 4.23
N CYS A 60 5.58 25.51 3.81
CA CYS A 60 4.80 26.43 4.61
C CYS A 60 3.28 26.13 4.60
N GLY A 61 2.79 25.35 3.62
CA GLY A 61 1.40 24.94 3.46
C GLY A 61 0.46 26.00 2.91
N VAL A 62 0.86 27.28 2.88
CA VAL A 62 -0.01 28.41 2.53
C VAL A 62 0.40 29.18 1.26
N CYS A 63 1.63 29.02 0.79
CA CYS A 63 2.05 29.67 -0.44
C CYS A 63 1.35 29.07 -1.68
N PRO A 64 1.27 29.80 -2.80
CA PRO A 64 0.60 29.31 -4.01
C PRO A 64 1.08 27.93 -4.48
N SER A 65 2.40 27.67 -4.45
CA SER A 65 2.96 26.33 -4.76
C SER A 65 2.38 25.25 -3.86
N CYS A 66 2.43 25.44 -2.53
CA CYS A 66 1.93 24.46 -1.59
C CYS A 66 0.44 24.18 -1.76
N VAL A 67 -0.37 25.21 -2.01
CA VAL A 67 -1.82 25.07 -2.20
C VAL A 67 -2.13 24.31 -3.49
N ARG A 68 -1.43 24.62 -4.59
CA ARG A 68 -1.65 23.97 -5.89
C ARG A 68 -1.18 22.52 -5.90
N ILE A 69 -0.06 22.18 -5.25
CA ILE A 69 0.41 20.80 -5.13
C ILE A 69 -0.58 19.93 -4.36
N ALA A 70 -1.32 20.50 -3.40
CA ALA A 70 -2.32 19.76 -2.66
C ALA A 70 -3.56 19.36 -3.47
N LYS A 71 -3.79 20.03 -4.60
CA LYS A 71 -4.95 19.79 -5.45
C LYS A 71 -4.61 18.77 -6.53
N LEU A 72 -5.00 17.52 -6.30
CA LEU A 72 -4.96 16.44 -7.29
C LEU A 72 -6.31 16.39 -8.00
N ASN A 73 -6.31 16.68 -9.28
CA ASN A 73 -7.50 16.60 -10.13
C ASN A 73 -7.54 15.21 -10.77
N TYR A 74 -8.18 14.25 -10.10
CA TYR A 74 -8.36 12.93 -10.69
C TYR A 74 -9.35 13.00 -11.86
N PRO A 75 -9.03 12.38 -13.02
CA PRO A 75 -9.98 12.22 -14.12
C PRO A 75 -11.22 11.46 -13.65
N GLN A 76 -12.36 11.74 -14.29
CA GLN A 76 -13.56 10.95 -14.06
C GLN A 76 -13.32 9.49 -14.50
N ARG A 77 -13.95 8.51 -13.83
CA ARG A 77 -13.74 7.09 -14.14
C ARG A 77 -14.11 6.72 -15.60
N GLU A 78 -14.94 7.52 -16.23
CA GLU A 78 -15.38 7.35 -17.62
C GLU A 78 -14.32 7.80 -18.63
N ASP A 79 -13.39 8.68 -18.23
CA ASP A 79 -12.33 9.23 -19.11
C ASP A 79 -11.11 8.30 -19.14
N ALA A 80 -11.30 7.08 -19.66
CA ALA A 80 -10.28 6.04 -19.64
C ALA A 80 -8.96 6.43 -20.36
N GLU A 81 -9.00 7.37 -21.29
CA GLU A 81 -7.80 7.86 -22.00
C GLU A 81 -6.97 8.80 -21.13
N GLU A 82 -7.58 9.66 -20.32
CA GLU A 82 -6.86 10.57 -19.42
C GLU A 82 -6.08 9.81 -18.34
N TRP A 83 -6.61 8.68 -17.88
CA TRP A 83 -5.90 7.81 -16.92
C TRP A 83 -4.65 7.14 -17.50
N THR A 84 -4.45 7.18 -18.81
CA THR A 84 -3.24 6.64 -19.47
C THR A 84 -2.09 7.63 -19.50
N GLN A 85 -2.28 8.85 -19.00
CA GLN A 85 -1.31 9.93 -18.96
C GLN A 85 -0.90 10.26 -17.52
N ILE A 86 0.05 11.20 -17.39
CA ILE A 86 0.40 11.78 -16.08
C ILE A 86 -0.73 12.72 -15.66
N ILE A 87 -1.25 12.49 -14.47
CA ILE A 87 -2.23 13.38 -13.83
C ILE A 87 -1.47 14.50 -13.14
N TRP A 88 -1.54 15.69 -13.68
CA TRP A 88 -0.87 16.84 -13.07
C TRP A 88 -1.70 17.41 -11.93
N THR A 89 -1.03 17.86 -10.87
CA THR A 89 -1.65 18.75 -9.88
C THR A 89 -1.89 20.12 -10.52
N ASP A 90 -2.52 21.07 -9.82
CA ASP A 90 -2.57 22.45 -10.28
C ASP A 90 -1.15 23.10 -10.40
N HIS A 91 -0.10 22.41 -9.90
CA HIS A 91 1.30 22.80 -10.04
C HIS A 91 1.97 21.99 -11.16
N PRO A 92 2.53 22.64 -12.21
CA PRO A 92 2.99 21.95 -13.42
C PRO A 92 4.23 21.05 -13.22
N ASP A 93 4.88 21.15 -12.06
CA ASP A 93 6.09 20.35 -11.75
C ASP A 93 5.80 19.14 -10.85
N VAL A 94 4.52 18.87 -10.54
CA VAL A 94 4.15 17.72 -9.71
C VAL A 94 3.08 16.90 -10.40
N GLY A 95 3.45 15.68 -10.77
CA GLY A 95 2.58 14.75 -11.49
C GLY A 95 2.40 13.44 -10.73
N LEU A 96 1.24 12.82 -10.94
CA LEU A 96 0.87 11.52 -10.42
C LEU A 96 0.65 10.55 -11.57
N VAL A 97 1.20 9.35 -11.45
CA VAL A 97 0.97 8.24 -12.36
C VAL A 97 0.21 7.16 -11.59
N VAL A 98 -0.93 6.76 -12.09
CA VAL A 98 -1.78 5.71 -11.52
C VAL A 98 -2.14 4.68 -12.58
N ALA A 99 -2.42 3.46 -12.15
CA ALA A 99 -2.87 2.42 -13.08
C ALA A 99 -4.31 2.71 -13.53
N PRO A 100 -4.57 2.82 -14.85
CA PRO A 100 -5.93 3.07 -15.36
C PRO A 100 -6.90 1.93 -15.04
N LYS A 101 -6.38 0.71 -14.86
CA LYS A 101 -7.14 -0.47 -14.41
C LYS A 101 -6.23 -1.33 -13.51
N ARG A 102 -5.63 -2.36 -14.07
CA ARG A 102 -4.83 -3.35 -13.34
C ARG A 102 -3.33 -3.18 -13.51
N VAL A 103 -2.89 -2.42 -14.52
CA VAL A 103 -1.49 -2.36 -14.93
C VAL A 103 -1.10 -0.92 -15.26
N LEU A 104 0.05 -0.49 -14.76
CA LEU A 104 0.72 0.74 -15.19
C LEU A 104 1.28 0.53 -16.60
N ARG A 105 0.89 1.40 -17.53
CA ARG A 105 1.24 1.23 -18.94
C ARG A 105 2.65 1.73 -19.25
N VAL A 106 3.28 1.11 -20.24
CA VAL A 106 4.62 1.51 -20.69
C VAL A 106 4.65 2.94 -21.23
N GLU A 107 3.55 3.37 -21.86
CA GLU A 107 3.39 4.73 -22.40
C GLU A 107 3.47 5.78 -21.30
N GLN A 108 2.86 5.51 -20.12
CA GLN A 108 2.95 6.40 -18.94
C GLN A 108 4.39 6.55 -18.47
N MET A 109 5.15 5.44 -18.42
CA MET A 109 6.56 5.46 -18.01
C MET A 109 7.43 6.22 -19.01
N ARG A 110 7.21 6.02 -20.31
CA ARG A 110 7.91 6.75 -21.38
C ARG A 110 7.60 8.24 -21.37
N GLN A 111 6.34 8.61 -21.12
CA GLN A 111 5.95 10.00 -20.97
C GLN A 111 6.64 10.62 -19.74
N MET A 112 6.64 9.91 -18.60
CA MET A 112 7.29 10.35 -17.38
C MET A 112 8.81 10.50 -17.56
N GLU A 113 9.48 9.53 -18.24
CA GLU A 113 10.91 9.63 -18.61
C GLU A 113 11.18 10.92 -19.38
N LYS A 114 10.38 11.20 -20.41
CA LYS A 114 10.50 12.43 -21.21
C LYS A 114 10.32 13.67 -20.35
N GLU A 115 9.27 13.71 -19.55
CA GLU A 115 8.94 14.84 -18.69
C GLU A 115 10.00 15.06 -17.59
N ALA A 116 10.55 14.00 -17.02
CA ALA A 116 11.59 14.09 -16.01
C ALA A 116 12.87 14.78 -16.50
N ASN A 117 13.15 14.71 -17.80
CA ASN A 117 14.32 15.34 -18.41
C ASN A 117 14.17 16.86 -18.65
N PHE A 118 12.96 17.41 -18.51
CA PHE A 118 12.78 18.86 -18.59
C PHE A 118 13.16 19.54 -17.28
N ARG A 119 13.61 20.80 -17.39
CA ARG A 119 13.77 21.65 -16.21
C ARG A 119 12.40 21.95 -15.57
N PRO A 120 12.35 22.19 -14.26
CA PRO A 120 11.12 22.67 -13.63
C PRO A 120 10.59 23.94 -14.31
N PHE A 121 9.27 24.04 -14.47
CA PHE A 121 8.61 25.20 -15.09
C PHE A 121 8.62 26.42 -14.16
N GLU A 122 8.25 26.21 -12.90
CA GLU A 122 8.15 27.31 -11.92
C GLU A 122 8.70 26.92 -10.53
N GLY A 123 8.82 25.64 -10.26
CA GLY A 123 9.32 25.08 -9.00
C GLY A 123 10.85 24.96 -8.99
N LYS A 124 11.36 24.35 -7.93
CA LYS A 124 12.77 23.98 -7.79
C LYS A 124 13.06 22.57 -8.27
N ALA A 125 12.03 21.70 -8.25
CA ALA A 125 12.14 20.29 -8.61
C ALA A 125 10.88 19.81 -9.32
N ARG A 126 11.04 18.88 -10.26
CA ARG A 126 9.94 18.08 -10.79
C ARG A 126 9.77 16.85 -9.93
N VAL A 127 8.55 16.54 -9.54
CA VAL A 127 8.26 15.40 -8.68
C VAL A 127 7.20 14.53 -9.33
N PHE A 128 7.50 13.26 -9.48
CA PHE A 128 6.59 12.26 -10.04
C PHE A 128 6.26 11.23 -8.98
N LEU A 129 4.98 11.12 -8.65
CA LEU A 129 4.45 10.09 -7.77
C LEU A 129 3.96 8.93 -8.63
N ILE A 130 4.46 7.74 -8.41
CA ILE A 130 3.99 6.51 -9.08
C ILE A 130 3.24 5.71 -8.02
N ASP A 131 1.92 5.80 -8.06
CA ASP A 131 1.08 5.10 -7.10
C ASP A 131 0.83 3.66 -7.55
N GLU A 132 0.64 2.76 -6.61
CA GLU A 132 0.48 1.33 -6.87
C GLU A 132 1.59 0.77 -7.79
N ALA A 133 2.85 1.07 -7.45
CA ALA A 133 4.01 0.67 -8.27
C ALA A 133 4.12 -0.86 -8.47
N ASP A 134 3.52 -1.67 -7.60
CA ASP A 134 3.36 -3.12 -7.78
C ASP A 134 2.54 -3.51 -9.01
N LYS A 135 1.81 -2.58 -9.63
CA LYS A 135 1.09 -2.78 -10.89
C LYS A 135 1.96 -2.56 -12.15
N LEU A 136 3.26 -2.33 -11.99
CA LEU A 136 4.20 -2.32 -13.11
C LEU A 136 4.33 -3.74 -13.70
N ASN A 137 4.17 -3.86 -15.03
CA ASN A 137 4.55 -5.07 -15.76
C ASN A 137 5.99 -4.96 -16.27
N ASP A 138 6.55 -6.03 -16.82
CA ASP A 138 7.94 -6.06 -17.32
C ASP A 138 8.25 -4.92 -18.29
N ALA A 139 7.33 -4.60 -19.20
CA ALA A 139 7.55 -3.54 -20.19
C ALA A 139 7.60 -2.14 -19.55
N SER A 140 6.68 -1.85 -18.63
CA SER A 140 6.63 -0.58 -17.91
C SER A 140 7.77 -0.46 -16.88
N ALA A 141 8.10 -1.56 -16.20
CA ALA A 141 9.22 -1.62 -15.28
C ALA A 141 10.56 -1.34 -15.99
N ASN A 142 10.81 -2.00 -17.15
CA ASN A 142 12.01 -1.75 -17.93
C ASN A 142 12.10 -0.31 -18.48
N ALA A 143 10.98 0.29 -18.87
CA ALA A 143 10.96 1.69 -19.28
C ALA A 143 11.33 2.64 -18.10
N LEU A 144 10.87 2.31 -16.89
CA LEU A 144 11.19 3.09 -15.68
C LEU A 144 12.67 3.01 -15.31
N LEU A 145 13.34 1.86 -15.52
CA LEU A 145 14.75 1.66 -15.14
C LEU A 145 15.69 2.72 -15.72
N LYS A 146 15.43 3.22 -16.93
CA LYS A 146 16.26 4.26 -17.57
C LYS A 146 16.37 5.52 -16.72
N VAL A 147 15.23 5.98 -16.17
CA VAL A 147 15.21 7.18 -15.30
C VAL A 147 15.76 6.87 -13.91
N LEU A 148 15.58 5.63 -13.42
CA LEU A 148 16.11 5.24 -12.12
C LEU A 148 17.63 5.09 -12.11
N GLU A 149 18.24 4.75 -13.23
CA GLU A 149 19.72 4.62 -13.38
C GLU A 149 20.39 5.98 -13.38
N GLU A 150 19.85 6.93 -14.12
CA GLU A 150 20.42 8.27 -14.26
C GLU A 150 19.31 9.35 -14.04
N PRO A 151 18.83 9.48 -12.80
CA PRO A 151 17.77 10.45 -12.53
C PRO A 151 18.30 11.89 -12.75
N PRO A 152 17.57 12.73 -13.51
CA PRO A 152 17.95 14.11 -13.68
C PRO A 152 18.01 14.83 -12.32
N LYS A 153 19.01 15.68 -12.11
CA LYS A 153 19.30 16.32 -10.80
C LYS A 153 18.13 17.12 -10.22
N THR A 154 17.24 17.60 -11.06
CA THR A 154 16.07 18.41 -10.69
C THR A 154 14.78 17.60 -10.63
N SER A 155 14.85 16.27 -10.83
CA SER A 155 13.67 15.41 -10.85
C SER A 155 13.74 14.36 -9.77
N HIS A 156 12.64 14.14 -9.08
CA HIS A 156 12.51 13.13 -8.03
C HIS A 156 11.32 12.22 -8.32
N LEU A 157 11.55 10.92 -8.21
CA LEU A 157 10.54 9.89 -8.37
C LEU A 157 10.19 9.32 -6.99
N ILE A 158 8.91 9.20 -6.69
CA ILE A 158 8.43 8.59 -5.46
C ILE A 158 7.49 7.45 -5.84
N LEU A 159 8.01 6.24 -5.79
CA LEU A 159 7.23 5.02 -5.99
C LEU A 159 6.49 4.69 -4.69
N ILE A 160 5.23 4.32 -4.80
CA ILE A 160 4.37 3.98 -3.66
C ILE A 160 3.80 2.59 -3.89
N THR A 161 3.99 1.69 -2.93
CA THR A 161 3.42 0.34 -3.01
C THR A 161 3.06 -0.21 -1.63
N ALA A 162 2.08 -1.10 -1.60
CA ALA A 162 1.82 -1.95 -0.44
C ALA A 162 2.60 -3.28 -0.55
N ARG A 163 3.04 -3.66 -1.75
CA ARG A 163 3.60 -4.97 -2.09
C ARG A 163 4.98 -4.85 -2.72
N PRO A 164 6.01 -4.51 -1.95
CA PRO A 164 7.36 -4.32 -2.50
C PRO A 164 7.94 -5.61 -3.13
N ALA A 165 7.49 -6.79 -2.70
CA ALA A 165 7.92 -8.07 -3.26
C ALA A 165 7.53 -8.26 -4.74
N MET A 166 6.49 -7.56 -5.20
CA MET A 166 6.04 -7.58 -6.61
C MET A 166 6.90 -6.72 -7.54
N LEU A 167 7.78 -5.89 -6.99
CA LEU A 167 8.68 -5.05 -7.79
C LEU A 167 9.92 -5.84 -8.20
N LEU A 168 10.39 -5.57 -9.42
CA LEU A 168 11.65 -6.15 -9.90
C LEU A 168 12.82 -5.80 -8.96
N PRO A 169 13.72 -6.75 -8.65
CA PRO A 169 14.91 -6.50 -7.84
C PRO A 169 15.76 -5.34 -8.37
N THR A 170 15.75 -5.13 -9.67
CA THR A 170 16.44 -4.01 -10.34
C THR A 170 15.86 -2.65 -10.00
N ILE A 171 14.56 -2.53 -9.75
CA ILE A 171 13.90 -1.30 -9.24
C ILE A 171 14.24 -1.12 -7.77
N LEU A 172 14.09 -2.20 -6.96
CA LEU A 172 14.38 -2.15 -5.53
C LEU A 172 15.78 -1.70 -5.22
N SER A 173 16.79 -2.15 -6.01
CA SER A 173 18.20 -1.78 -5.81
C SER A 173 18.52 -0.32 -6.14
N ARG A 174 17.67 0.36 -6.91
CA ARG A 174 17.88 1.77 -7.36
C ARG A 174 17.06 2.78 -6.57
N CYS A 175 16.16 2.33 -5.71
CA CYS A 175 15.33 3.19 -4.90
C CYS A 175 15.77 3.19 -3.44
N GLN A 176 15.79 4.36 -2.80
CA GLN A 176 15.91 4.45 -1.35
C GLN A 176 14.55 4.07 -0.72
N MET A 177 14.51 2.89 -0.08
CA MET A 177 13.30 2.40 0.56
C MET A 177 13.02 3.12 1.87
N ILE A 178 11.77 3.55 2.04
CA ILE A 178 11.21 4.11 3.28
C ILE A 178 9.99 3.29 3.66
N ARG A 179 10.08 2.61 4.80
CA ARG A 179 9.02 1.72 5.31
C ARG A 179 8.10 2.47 6.25
N PHE A 180 6.82 2.43 5.93
CA PHE A 180 5.74 2.93 6.77
C PHE A 180 5.18 1.79 7.62
N SER A 181 4.87 2.10 8.86
CA SER A 181 4.19 1.18 9.76
C SER A 181 2.69 1.45 9.76
N PRO A 182 1.85 0.43 10.00
CA PRO A 182 0.44 0.65 10.33
C PRO A 182 0.29 1.65 11.48
N LEU A 183 -0.79 2.42 11.45
CA LEU A 183 -1.10 3.38 12.51
C LEU A 183 -1.68 2.64 13.72
N THR A 184 -1.37 3.14 14.92
CA THR A 184 -2.01 2.61 16.12
C THR A 184 -3.47 3.04 16.18
N PRO A 185 -4.35 2.25 16.87
CA PRO A 185 -5.74 2.66 17.07
C PRO A 185 -5.86 4.04 17.74
N ASP A 186 -4.97 4.38 18.66
CA ASP A 186 -4.98 5.69 19.35
C ASP A 186 -4.63 6.85 18.41
N GLU A 187 -3.68 6.64 17.48
CA GLU A 187 -3.35 7.64 16.45
C GLU A 187 -4.53 7.90 15.53
N ILE A 188 -5.23 6.83 15.10
CA ILE A 188 -6.41 6.92 14.26
C ILE A 188 -7.57 7.57 15.00
N GLU A 189 -7.88 7.13 16.24
CA GLU A 189 -8.93 7.71 17.08
C GLU A 189 -8.68 9.22 17.27
N SER A 190 -7.46 9.59 17.65
CA SER A 190 -7.08 10.99 17.83
C SER A 190 -7.28 11.83 16.56
N HIS A 191 -6.97 11.30 15.40
CA HIS A 191 -7.18 11.98 14.11
C HIS A 191 -8.67 12.15 13.82
N LEU A 192 -9.46 11.08 13.94
CA LEU A 192 -10.90 11.12 13.69
C LEU A 192 -11.63 12.12 14.59
N VAL A 193 -11.27 12.17 15.89
CA VAL A 193 -11.89 13.12 16.82
C VAL A 193 -11.45 14.56 16.54
N LYS A 194 -10.13 14.80 16.37
CA LYS A 194 -9.60 16.16 16.25
C LYS A 194 -9.84 16.79 14.90
N THR A 195 -9.68 16.02 13.82
CA THR A 195 -9.71 16.51 12.45
C THR A 195 -11.07 16.33 11.82
N GLU A 196 -11.64 15.12 11.89
CA GLU A 196 -12.89 14.77 11.24
C GLU A 196 -14.12 15.05 12.10
N LYS A 197 -13.92 15.49 13.36
CA LYS A 197 -15.01 15.80 14.32
C LYS A 197 -15.96 14.64 14.60
N VAL A 198 -15.48 13.40 14.45
CA VAL A 198 -16.24 12.19 14.77
C VAL A 198 -16.34 12.07 16.30
N ASP A 199 -17.50 11.64 16.81
CA ASP A 199 -17.65 11.39 18.24
C ASP A 199 -16.69 10.29 18.73
N THR A 200 -16.24 10.38 19.97
CA THR A 200 -15.19 9.51 20.54
C THR A 200 -15.54 8.03 20.49
N LYS A 201 -16.83 7.66 20.68
CA LYS A 201 -17.26 6.25 20.67
C LYS A 201 -17.17 5.67 19.27
N THR A 202 -17.66 6.38 18.26
CA THR A 202 -17.59 6.00 16.85
C THR A 202 -16.13 6.01 16.35
N ALA A 203 -15.34 7.02 16.74
CA ALA A 203 -13.94 7.12 16.39
C ALA A 203 -13.12 5.93 16.90
N ARG A 204 -13.33 5.53 18.16
CA ARG A 204 -12.69 4.34 18.76
C ARG A 204 -13.06 3.05 18.04
N LEU A 205 -14.35 2.88 17.70
CA LEU A 205 -14.80 1.71 16.95
C LEU A 205 -14.16 1.65 15.57
N ARG A 206 -14.15 2.77 14.84
CA ARG A 206 -13.51 2.89 13.53
C ARG A 206 -12.01 2.62 13.60
N ALA A 207 -11.33 3.20 14.58
CA ALA A 207 -9.89 3.04 14.77
C ALA A 207 -9.48 1.58 14.94
N ARG A 208 -10.20 0.84 15.79
CA ARG A 208 -9.95 -0.60 16.02
C ARG A 208 -10.29 -1.45 14.79
N ALA A 209 -11.41 -1.14 14.12
CA ALA A 209 -11.82 -1.88 12.93
C ALA A 209 -10.94 -1.59 11.70
N ALA A 210 -10.25 -0.47 11.68
CA ALA A 210 -9.46 -0.03 10.51
C ALA A 210 -8.17 -0.84 10.26
N GLY A 211 -7.74 -1.69 11.20
CA GLY A 211 -6.54 -2.51 11.02
C GLY A 211 -5.29 -1.68 10.71
N GLY A 212 -5.13 -0.50 11.36
CA GLY A 212 -3.98 0.39 11.15
C GLY A 212 -4.03 1.27 9.90
N SER A 213 -5.10 1.21 9.09
CA SER A 213 -5.29 2.02 7.89
C SER A 213 -6.17 3.24 8.15
N MET A 214 -5.61 4.45 8.04
CA MET A 214 -6.38 5.69 8.11
C MET A 214 -7.42 5.78 6.98
N GLY A 215 -7.07 5.32 5.78
CA GLY A 215 -7.99 5.32 4.64
C GLY A 215 -9.27 4.54 4.93
N ARG A 216 -9.15 3.34 5.52
CA ARG A 216 -10.30 2.53 5.94
C ARG A 216 -11.12 3.22 7.04
N ALA A 217 -10.45 3.83 8.02
CA ALA A 217 -11.13 4.56 9.09
C ALA A 217 -11.95 5.76 8.58
N LEU A 218 -11.48 6.42 7.52
CA LEU A 218 -12.12 7.58 6.89
C LEU A 218 -13.23 7.19 5.91
N SER A 219 -13.10 6.07 5.20
CA SER A 219 -14.10 5.63 4.20
C SER A 219 -15.49 5.40 4.79
N GLY A 220 -15.56 5.16 6.10
CA GLY A 220 -16.82 4.98 6.82
C GLY A 220 -17.52 3.63 6.54
N ASP A 221 -17.03 2.83 5.62
CA ASP A 221 -17.58 1.51 5.28
C ASP A 221 -17.08 0.42 6.24
N LEU A 222 -17.45 0.60 7.51
CA LEU A 222 -17.12 -0.36 8.56
C LEU A 222 -17.89 -1.67 8.43
N VAL A 223 -19.07 -1.62 7.83
CA VAL A 223 -19.94 -2.80 7.72
C VAL A 223 -19.31 -3.80 6.78
N THR A 224 -18.93 -3.35 5.60
CA THR A 224 -18.25 -4.20 4.60
C THR A 224 -16.91 -4.70 5.13
N PHE A 225 -16.07 -3.81 5.70
CA PHE A 225 -14.77 -4.23 6.25
C PHE A 225 -14.91 -5.23 7.40
N THR A 226 -15.85 -5.01 8.33
CA THR A 226 -16.08 -5.96 9.44
C THR A 226 -16.58 -7.31 8.92
N SER A 227 -17.40 -7.31 7.87
CA SER A 227 -17.88 -8.52 7.21
C SER A 227 -16.74 -9.28 6.52
N GLN A 228 -15.89 -8.59 5.77
CA GLN A 228 -14.70 -9.15 5.11
C GLN A 228 -13.75 -9.76 6.15
N ARG A 229 -13.49 -9.03 7.24
CA ARG A 229 -12.59 -9.48 8.31
C ARG A 229 -13.12 -10.72 9.02
N LYS A 230 -14.44 -10.78 9.30
CA LYS A 230 -15.06 -11.98 9.86
C LYS A 230 -14.97 -13.18 8.91
N ALA A 231 -15.13 -12.97 7.61
CA ALA A 231 -15.00 -14.02 6.61
C ALA A 231 -13.56 -14.56 6.56
N MET A 232 -12.56 -13.69 6.57
CA MET A 232 -11.14 -14.10 6.55
C MET A 232 -10.67 -14.74 7.87
N LEU A 233 -11.21 -14.29 9.00
CA LEU A 233 -10.96 -14.93 10.29
C LEU A 233 -11.49 -16.38 10.32
N LYS A 234 -12.64 -16.66 9.68
CA LYS A 234 -13.15 -18.02 9.52
C LYS A 234 -12.21 -18.88 8.67
N VAL A 235 -11.63 -18.33 7.60
CA VAL A 235 -10.62 -19.01 6.79
C VAL A 235 -9.41 -19.35 7.64
N LEU A 236 -8.86 -18.39 8.38
CA LEU A 236 -7.69 -18.59 9.23
C LEU A 236 -7.97 -19.62 10.35
N ASN A 237 -9.15 -19.58 10.93
CA ASN A 237 -9.58 -20.58 11.93
C ASN A 237 -9.68 -21.99 11.32
N ALA A 238 -10.23 -22.10 10.11
CA ALA A 238 -10.32 -23.39 9.40
C ALA A 238 -8.93 -23.95 9.05
N LEU A 239 -7.97 -23.08 8.74
CA LEU A 239 -6.58 -23.48 8.45
C LEU A 239 -5.80 -23.90 9.70
N ALA A 240 -6.06 -23.23 10.83
CA ALA A 240 -5.23 -23.36 12.03
C ALA A 240 -5.78 -24.34 13.07
N ILE A 241 -7.10 -24.43 13.21
CA ILE A 241 -7.75 -25.11 14.33
C ILE A 241 -8.66 -26.26 13.86
N SER A 242 -9.67 -25.95 13.02
CA SER A 242 -10.73 -26.93 12.74
C SER A 242 -10.38 -27.90 11.61
N ASP A 243 -9.39 -27.61 10.80
CA ASP A 243 -8.98 -28.41 9.64
C ASP A 243 -10.13 -28.72 8.66
N ASP A 244 -11.12 -27.77 8.58
CA ASP A 244 -12.36 -27.92 7.80
C ASP A 244 -12.16 -27.54 6.33
N ARG A 245 -11.85 -28.55 5.50
CA ARG A 245 -11.67 -28.39 4.04
C ARG A 245 -12.93 -27.92 3.34
N ALA A 246 -14.09 -28.35 3.81
CA ALA A 246 -15.35 -27.93 3.22
C ALA A 246 -15.61 -26.44 3.47
N GLN A 247 -15.24 -25.94 4.66
CA GLN A 247 -15.31 -24.51 4.95
C GLN A 247 -14.33 -23.71 4.09
N LEU A 248 -13.11 -24.19 3.88
CA LEU A 248 -12.10 -23.51 3.04
C LEU A 248 -12.60 -23.37 1.60
N LEU A 249 -13.12 -24.45 0.99
CA LEU A 249 -13.65 -24.42 -0.37
C LEU A 249 -14.88 -23.52 -0.50
N ARG A 250 -15.81 -23.54 0.48
CA ARG A 250 -16.94 -22.59 0.51
C ARG A 250 -16.45 -21.13 0.61
N SER A 251 -15.42 -20.87 1.40
CA SER A 251 -14.86 -19.52 1.53
C SER A 251 -14.16 -19.07 0.24
N ALA A 252 -13.47 -19.97 -0.46
CA ALA A 252 -12.88 -19.68 -1.77
C ALA A 252 -13.97 -19.36 -2.82
N GLU A 253 -15.08 -20.10 -2.81
CA GLU A 253 -16.24 -19.82 -3.66
C GLU A 253 -16.80 -18.42 -3.40
N GLN A 254 -17.08 -18.09 -2.13
CA GLN A 254 -17.57 -16.76 -1.73
C GLN A 254 -16.62 -15.63 -2.12
N LEU A 255 -15.28 -15.82 -1.96
CA LEU A 255 -14.28 -14.84 -2.34
C LEU A 255 -14.27 -14.53 -3.84
N THR A 256 -14.62 -15.51 -4.67
CA THR A 256 -14.52 -15.41 -6.13
C THR A 256 -15.84 -15.13 -6.82
N GLU A 257 -16.95 -14.98 -6.08
CA GLU A 257 -18.23 -14.57 -6.62
C GLU A 257 -18.16 -13.22 -7.35
N ALA A 258 -18.95 -13.07 -8.41
CA ALA A 258 -18.91 -11.90 -9.28
C ALA A 258 -19.14 -10.58 -8.54
N GLN A 259 -19.98 -10.58 -7.50
CA GLN A 259 -20.28 -9.42 -6.67
C GLN A 259 -19.10 -8.93 -5.85
N TYR A 260 -18.12 -9.80 -5.53
CA TYR A 260 -16.94 -9.46 -4.74
C TYR A 260 -15.66 -9.31 -5.59
N LYS A 261 -15.81 -9.23 -6.92
CA LYS A 261 -14.67 -9.17 -7.83
C LYS A 261 -13.75 -7.97 -7.57
N GLU A 262 -14.31 -6.83 -7.19
CA GLU A 262 -13.56 -5.61 -6.86
C GLU A 262 -12.94 -5.68 -5.47
N GLU A 263 -13.56 -6.38 -4.53
CA GLU A 263 -13.09 -6.53 -3.14
C GLU A 263 -12.09 -7.68 -2.95
N PHE A 264 -11.81 -8.47 -3.98
CA PHE A 264 -11.00 -9.68 -3.86
C PHE A 264 -9.61 -9.43 -3.28
N GLU A 265 -8.93 -8.41 -3.80
CA GLU A 265 -7.60 -8.01 -3.32
C GLU A 265 -7.63 -7.49 -1.88
N GLU A 266 -8.64 -6.68 -1.53
CA GLU A 266 -8.83 -6.17 -0.18
C GLU A 266 -9.05 -7.30 0.84
N ARG A 267 -9.76 -8.35 0.45
CA ARG A 267 -9.98 -9.54 1.29
C ARG A 267 -8.70 -10.35 1.48
N LEU A 268 -7.85 -10.46 0.45
CA LEU A 268 -6.54 -11.07 0.59
C LEU A 268 -5.62 -10.25 1.51
N ASP A 269 -5.64 -8.92 1.42
CA ASP A 269 -4.89 -8.04 2.32
C ASP A 269 -5.34 -8.23 3.78
N VAL A 270 -6.64 -8.37 4.00
CA VAL A 270 -7.21 -8.68 5.32
C VAL A 270 -6.72 -10.03 5.83
N LEU A 271 -6.75 -11.08 4.99
CA LEU A 271 -6.25 -12.41 5.38
C LEU A 271 -4.76 -12.35 5.74
N GLU A 272 -3.94 -11.72 4.91
CA GLU A 272 -2.51 -11.57 5.15
C GLU A 272 -2.22 -10.84 6.47
N THR A 273 -2.96 -9.77 6.77
CA THR A 273 -2.81 -9.03 8.02
C THR A 273 -3.16 -9.89 9.23
N LEU A 274 -4.23 -10.71 9.16
CA LEU A 274 -4.61 -11.64 10.22
C LEU A 274 -3.57 -12.76 10.41
N VAL A 275 -3.05 -13.32 9.31
CA VAL A 275 -1.96 -14.33 9.35
C VAL A 275 -0.71 -13.73 9.98
N ARG A 276 -0.32 -12.52 9.63
CA ARG A 276 0.82 -11.82 10.20
C ARG A 276 0.66 -11.58 11.70
N ASP A 277 -0.50 -11.13 12.15
CA ASP A 277 -0.75 -10.92 13.57
C ASP A 277 -0.70 -12.24 14.35
N ALA A 278 -1.30 -13.32 13.83
CA ALA A 278 -1.23 -14.64 14.43
C ALA A 278 0.22 -15.17 14.47
N TRP A 279 1.00 -14.93 13.42
CA TRP A 279 2.43 -15.26 13.36
C TRP A 279 3.23 -14.52 14.42
N MET A 280 3.07 -13.19 14.53
CA MET A 280 3.74 -12.36 15.53
C MET A 280 3.42 -12.86 16.95
N LEU A 281 2.16 -13.15 17.25
CA LEU A 281 1.74 -13.71 18.53
C LEU A 281 2.35 -15.09 18.81
N SER A 282 2.48 -15.96 17.80
CA SER A 282 3.12 -17.27 17.93
C SER A 282 4.62 -17.18 18.25
N LEU A 283 5.28 -16.08 17.88
CA LEU A 283 6.67 -15.74 18.22
C LEU A 283 6.80 -15.05 19.58
N GLY A 284 5.71 -14.86 20.33
CA GLY A 284 5.71 -14.21 21.64
C GLY A 284 5.82 -12.69 21.60
N VAL A 285 5.51 -12.07 20.47
CA VAL A 285 5.47 -10.60 20.35
C VAL A 285 4.32 -10.06 21.21
N GLN A 286 4.54 -8.88 21.82
CA GLN A 286 3.55 -8.24 22.68
C GLN A 286 2.28 -7.89 21.90
N SER A 287 1.12 -8.07 22.53
CA SER A 287 -0.19 -7.84 21.94
C SER A 287 -0.44 -6.40 21.45
N ASN A 288 0.28 -5.42 21.99
CA ASN A 288 0.21 -4.03 21.52
C ASN A 288 0.93 -3.76 20.19
N GLN A 289 1.56 -4.78 19.60
CA GLN A 289 2.25 -4.67 18.31
C GLN A 289 1.46 -5.30 17.16
N VAL A 290 0.32 -5.93 17.45
CA VAL A 290 -0.58 -6.48 16.43
C VAL A 290 -1.57 -5.40 15.96
N VAL A 291 -1.98 -5.52 14.71
CA VAL A 291 -2.88 -4.57 14.07
C VAL A 291 -4.34 -4.78 14.50
N ASN A 292 -4.76 -6.05 14.61
CA ASN A 292 -6.13 -6.43 14.93
C ASN A 292 -6.31 -6.65 16.45
N GLU A 293 -6.05 -5.61 17.26
CA GLU A 293 -6.15 -5.70 18.73
C GLU A 293 -7.53 -6.11 19.24
N ASP A 294 -8.59 -5.78 18.52
CA ASP A 294 -9.96 -6.15 18.86
C ASP A 294 -10.29 -7.63 18.65
N LEU A 295 -9.41 -8.38 17.95
CA LEU A 295 -9.51 -9.82 17.72
C LEU A 295 -8.43 -10.59 18.50
N LEU A 296 -7.82 -10.01 19.52
CA LEU A 296 -6.73 -10.63 20.27
C LEU A 296 -7.08 -11.98 20.90
N SER A 297 -8.32 -12.16 21.35
CA SER A 297 -8.78 -13.44 21.91
C SER A 297 -8.70 -14.57 20.89
N GLU A 298 -9.26 -14.34 19.70
CA GLU A 298 -9.29 -15.29 18.59
C GLU A 298 -7.89 -15.52 18.01
N LEU A 299 -7.12 -14.45 17.83
CA LEU A 299 -5.75 -14.54 17.29
C LEU A 299 -4.80 -15.25 18.26
N ASN A 300 -4.95 -15.07 19.59
CA ASN A 300 -4.20 -15.85 20.57
C ASN A 300 -4.55 -17.34 20.58
N GLU A 301 -5.81 -17.70 20.38
CA GLU A 301 -6.21 -19.09 20.22
C GLU A 301 -5.59 -19.71 18.96
N ILE A 302 -5.68 -19.00 17.85
CA ILE A 302 -5.09 -19.38 16.56
C ILE A 302 -3.56 -19.52 16.69
N SER A 303 -2.87 -18.56 17.29
CA SER A 303 -1.41 -18.55 17.42
C SER A 303 -0.84 -19.73 18.21
N LYS A 304 -1.61 -20.32 19.13
CA LYS A 304 -1.22 -21.53 19.88
C LYS A 304 -1.27 -22.80 19.02
N ASN A 305 -2.01 -22.77 17.92
CA ASN A 305 -2.23 -23.89 17.04
C ASN A 305 -1.47 -23.79 15.70
N ILE A 306 -0.66 -22.74 15.52
CA ILE A 306 0.11 -22.53 14.30
C ILE A 306 1.61 -22.63 14.61
N ASP A 307 2.31 -23.42 13.80
CA ASP A 307 3.77 -23.36 13.76
C ASP A 307 4.20 -22.03 13.09
N PRO A 308 5.15 -21.26 13.68
CA PRO A 308 5.60 -20.00 13.11
C PRO A 308 6.12 -20.10 11.66
N SER A 309 6.76 -21.23 11.29
CA SER A 309 7.22 -21.48 9.92
C SER A 309 6.05 -21.60 8.94
N ARG A 310 4.99 -22.31 9.36
CA ARG A 310 3.76 -22.46 8.57
C ARG A 310 3.05 -21.14 8.34
N ALA A 311 3.01 -20.26 9.34
CA ALA A 311 2.44 -18.92 9.19
C ALA A 311 3.24 -18.07 8.19
N ALA A 312 4.57 -18.14 8.24
CA ALA A 312 5.44 -17.47 7.26
C ALA A 312 5.21 -18.01 5.83
N ASP A 313 5.08 -19.33 5.67
CA ASP A 313 4.77 -19.94 4.38
C ASP A 313 3.41 -19.49 3.83
N TRP A 314 2.40 -19.32 4.67
CA TRP A 314 1.10 -18.81 4.24
C TRP A 314 1.17 -17.41 3.64
N ILE A 315 1.98 -16.52 4.22
CA ILE A 315 2.21 -15.18 3.65
C ILE A 315 2.81 -15.28 2.25
N LEU A 316 3.84 -16.14 2.09
CA LEU A 316 4.46 -16.35 0.78
C LEU A 316 3.49 -16.95 -0.25
N GLN A 317 2.61 -17.86 0.17
CA GLN A 317 1.60 -18.46 -0.70
C GLN A 317 0.53 -17.45 -1.14
N ILE A 318 0.14 -16.51 -0.28
CA ILE A 318 -0.76 -15.41 -0.65
C ILE A 318 -0.11 -14.51 -1.71
N GLU A 319 1.17 -14.19 -1.54
CA GLU A 319 1.93 -13.42 -2.55
C GLU A 319 2.07 -14.17 -3.89
N ASP A 320 2.36 -15.48 -3.84
CA ASP A 320 2.42 -16.33 -5.04
C ASP A 320 1.08 -16.35 -5.80
N LEU A 321 -0.07 -16.36 -5.08
CA LEU A 321 -1.39 -16.22 -5.70
C LEU A 321 -1.53 -14.88 -6.45
N ARG A 322 -1.10 -13.78 -5.83
CA ARG A 322 -1.16 -12.45 -6.44
C ARG A 322 -0.35 -12.38 -7.73
N GLU A 323 0.86 -12.96 -7.74
CA GLU A 323 1.69 -13.08 -8.94
C GLU A 323 0.97 -13.84 -10.06
N GLN A 324 0.32 -14.96 -9.74
CA GLN A 324 -0.44 -15.75 -10.71
C GLN A 324 -1.63 -14.98 -11.29
N LEU A 325 -2.30 -14.16 -10.50
CA LEU A 325 -3.46 -13.38 -10.95
C LEU A 325 -3.12 -12.30 -11.98
N ILE A 326 -1.85 -11.87 -12.06
CA ILE A 326 -1.38 -10.94 -13.10
C ILE A 326 -1.48 -11.59 -14.49
N VAL A 327 -1.27 -12.90 -14.61
CA VAL A 327 -1.22 -13.67 -15.87
C VAL A 327 -2.61 -14.18 -16.33
N ASN A 328 -3.69 -13.61 -15.81
CA ASN A 328 -5.07 -13.91 -16.22
C ASN A 328 -5.54 -15.37 -16.02
N VAL A 329 -5.16 -15.99 -14.91
CA VAL A 329 -5.66 -17.31 -14.49
C VAL A 329 -7.08 -17.26 -13.92
N ASN A 330 -7.73 -18.41 -13.86
CA ASN A 330 -9.05 -18.54 -13.24
C ASN A 330 -8.96 -18.32 -11.73
N ARG A 331 -9.50 -17.21 -11.22
CA ARG A 331 -9.44 -16.82 -9.81
C ARG A 331 -9.97 -17.90 -8.85
N ARG A 332 -11.06 -18.56 -9.22
CA ARG A 332 -11.64 -19.59 -8.36
C ARG A 332 -10.67 -20.75 -8.19
N VAL A 333 -10.17 -21.29 -9.30
CA VAL A 333 -9.23 -22.43 -9.26
C VAL A 333 -7.96 -22.08 -8.48
N THR A 334 -7.41 -20.88 -8.67
CA THR A 334 -6.22 -20.45 -7.95
C THR A 334 -6.47 -20.21 -6.45
N THR A 335 -7.66 -19.71 -6.08
CA THR A 335 -8.02 -19.54 -4.66
C THR A 335 -8.29 -20.87 -3.96
N ASP A 336 -8.98 -21.81 -4.64
CA ASP A 336 -9.15 -23.18 -4.15
C ASP A 336 -7.78 -23.83 -3.92
N ALA A 337 -6.88 -23.73 -4.90
CA ALA A 337 -5.51 -24.23 -4.81
C ALA A 337 -4.74 -23.59 -3.65
N LEU A 338 -4.82 -22.26 -3.48
CA LEU A 338 -4.19 -21.56 -2.36
C LEU A 338 -4.61 -22.16 -1.01
N PHE A 339 -5.91 -22.26 -0.76
CA PHE A 339 -6.39 -22.73 0.54
C PHE A 339 -6.05 -24.20 0.80
N LEU A 340 -6.03 -25.04 -0.24
CA LEU A 340 -5.60 -26.43 -0.10
C LEU A 340 -4.09 -26.55 0.13
N VAL A 341 -3.27 -25.70 -0.49
CA VAL A 341 -1.82 -25.62 -0.23
C VAL A 341 -1.56 -25.12 1.18
N MET A 342 -2.24 -24.06 1.62
CA MET A 342 -2.14 -23.56 3.00
C MET A 342 -2.57 -24.61 4.04
N ALA A 343 -3.54 -25.43 3.70
CA ALA A 343 -3.98 -26.54 4.52
C ALA A 343 -2.97 -27.71 4.56
N GLY A 344 -2.04 -27.77 3.60
CA GLY A 344 -1.02 -28.84 3.49
C GLY A 344 -1.47 -30.07 2.70
N ASP A 345 -2.63 -29.99 2.01
CA ASP A 345 -3.15 -31.13 1.22
C ASP A 345 -2.45 -31.28 -0.13
N VAL A 346 -1.93 -30.19 -0.66
CA VAL A 346 -1.24 -30.13 -1.95
C VAL A 346 0.13 -29.50 -1.75
N PRO A 347 1.21 -30.06 -2.34
CA PRO A 347 2.52 -29.43 -2.27
C PRO A 347 2.46 -28.06 -2.96
N ALA A 348 3.14 -27.07 -2.38
CA ALA A 348 3.27 -25.74 -2.97
C ALA A 348 3.73 -25.86 -4.43
N LEU A 349 3.04 -25.20 -5.35
CA LEU A 349 3.43 -25.16 -6.75
C LEU A 349 4.84 -24.60 -6.82
N LYS A 350 5.80 -25.42 -7.32
CA LYS A 350 7.18 -24.95 -7.50
C LYS A 350 7.15 -23.72 -8.40
N ARG A 351 7.68 -22.60 -7.92
CA ARG A 351 7.88 -21.40 -8.74
C ARG A 351 8.52 -21.81 -10.06
N PRO A 352 7.93 -21.47 -11.22
CA PRO A 352 8.66 -21.60 -12.46
C PRO A 352 9.94 -20.77 -12.31
N LYS A 353 11.10 -21.39 -12.42
CA LYS A 353 12.37 -20.66 -12.46
C LYS A 353 12.29 -19.77 -13.69
N ILE A 354 12.02 -18.49 -13.49
CA ILE A 354 12.18 -17.47 -14.52
C ILE A 354 13.67 -17.47 -14.87
N ARG A 355 13.98 -17.98 -16.05
CA ARG A 355 15.32 -17.93 -16.65
C ARG A 355 15.57 -16.52 -17.22
#